data_6b9c44d2d6710dd884995dbf0bb62dee
#
_entry.id   6b9c44d2d6710dd884995dbf0bb62dee
#
_cell.length_a   1.000
_cell.length_b   1.000
_cell.length_c   1.000
_cell.angle_alpha   90.00
_cell.angle_beta   90.00
_cell.angle_gamma   90.00
#
_symmetry.space_group_name_H-M   'P 1'
#
loop_
_entity.id
_entity.type
_entity.pdbx_description
1 polymer ?
#
loop_
_entity_poly.entity_id
_entity_poly.type
_entity_poly.pdbx_seq_one_letter_code
_entity_poly.pdbx_strand_id
1 'polypeptide(L)'
;MRRIKFTKEGFDQLKIEYEKLKVGRPEAVKELSRARELGDLSENSLYHAAKARLRSIDIQLRRLSNQIKLAQVVPSKKVLVEQNGQQIEYQIVGDFEADPSQNKISANSPIGSSLLGKKEGDIVEIQTPKGKLTLKILEIK
;
A
#
# COMPACT_ATOMS: atom_id res chain seq x y z
N MET A 1 12.39 14.31 -6.90
CA MET A 1 11.14 13.60 -6.60
C MET A 1 11.39 12.45 -5.64
N ARG A 2 10.58 12.38 -4.62
CA ARG A 2 10.68 11.29 -3.64
C ARG A 2 10.15 9.99 -4.24
N ARG A 3 10.97 8.94 -4.25
CA ARG A 3 10.55 7.62 -4.69
C ARG A 3 9.74 6.91 -3.60
N ILE A 4 8.77 6.12 -4.02
CA ILE A 4 7.94 5.30 -3.13
C ILE A 4 8.39 3.85 -3.25
N LYS A 5 8.76 3.24 -2.14
CA LYS A 5 9.24 1.86 -2.13
C LYS A 5 8.08 0.88 -2.13
N PHE A 6 8.15 -0.09 -3.03
CA PHE A 6 7.20 -1.21 -3.12
C PHE A 6 7.98 -2.51 -3.27
N THR A 7 7.43 -3.59 -2.76
CA THR A 7 7.90 -4.92 -3.16
C THR A 7 7.43 -5.19 -4.59
N LYS A 8 8.01 -6.18 -5.25
CA LYS A 8 7.57 -6.57 -6.60
C LYS A 8 6.10 -6.95 -6.62
N GLU A 9 5.64 -7.70 -5.62
CA GLU A 9 4.24 -8.10 -5.49
C GLU A 9 3.32 -6.90 -5.35
N GLY A 10 3.67 -5.95 -4.49
CA GLY A 10 2.90 -4.73 -4.31
C GLY A 10 2.87 -3.86 -5.55
N PHE A 11 3.99 -3.76 -6.26
CA PHE A 11 4.06 -3.03 -7.52
C PHE A 11 3.19 -3.66 -8.60
N ASP A 12 3.23 -4.98 -8.72
CA ASP A 12 2.39 -5.71 -9.67
C ASP A 12 0.90 -5.52 -9.35
N GLN A 13 0.55 -5.50 -8.06
CA GLN A 13 -0.82 -5.26 -7.62
C GLN A 13 -1.31 -3.86 -8.01
N LEU A 14 -0.46 -2.83 -7.90
CA LEU A 14 -0.79 -1.48 -8.35
C LEU A 14 -1.15 -1.46 -9.83
N LYS A 15 -0.38 -2.16 -10.65
CA LYS A 15 -0.62 -2.21 -12.09
C LYS A 15 -1.92 -2.94 -12.41
N ILE A 16 -2.23 -4.01 -11.68
CA ILE A 16 -3.49 -4.75 -11.84
C ILE A 16 -4.69 -3.86 -11.51
N GLU A 17 -4.63 -3.14 -10.38
CA GLU A 17 -5.69 -2.21 -9.97
C GLU A 17 -5.88 -1.09 -10.99
N TYR A 18 -4.78 -0.54 -11.49
CA TYR A 18 -4.81 0.51 -12.51
C TYR A 18 -5.49 0.03 -13.77
N GLU A 19 -5.13 -1.14 -14.29
CA GLU A 19 -5.72 -1.70 -15.48
C GLU A 19 -7.21 -2.02 -15.31
N LYS A 20 -7.60 -2.54 -14.15
CA LYS A 20 -9.01 -2.80 -13.81
C LYS A 20 -9.85 -1.54 -13.92
N LEU A 21 -9.39 -0.45 -13.31
CA LEU A 21 -10.09 0.83 -13.34
C LEU A 21 -10.12 1.42 -14.73
N LYS A 22 -9.03 1.32 -15.46
CA LYS A 22 -8.92 1.81 -16.82
C LYS A 22 -9.89 1.09 -17.75
N VAL A 23 -10.00 -0.23 -17.64
CA VAL A 23 -10.93 -1.05 -18.43
C VAL A 23 -12.38 -0.76 -18.03
N GLY A 24 -12.66 -0.50 -16.76
CA GLY A 24 -14.01 -0.21 -16.27
C GLY A 24 -14.51 1.21 -16.57
N ARG A 25 -13.61 2.14 -16.89
CA ARG A 25 -13.97 3.54 -17.10
C ARG A 25 -14.97 3.77 -18.26
N PRO A 26 -14.81 3.16 -19.44
CA PRO A 26 -15.77 3.35 -20.52
C PRO A 26 -17.22 3.00 -20.15
N GLU A 27 -17.42 1.96 -19.35
CA GLU A 27 -18.77 1.60 -18.88
C GLU A 27 -19.34 2.67 -17.96
N ALA A 28 -18.52 3.24 -17.08
CA ALA A 28 -18.94 4.34 -16.21
C ALA A 28 -19.32 5.59 -17.01
N VAL A 29 -18.61 5.87 -18.09
CA VAL A 29 -18.96 6.98 -19.00
C VAL A 29 -20.30 6.72 -19.68
N LYS A 30 -20.56 5.48 -20.11
CA LYS A 30 -21.84 5.10 -20.71
C LYS A 30 -22.99 5.24 -19.72
N GLU A 31 -22.81 4.82 -18.48
CA GLU A 31 -23.80 4.99 -17.43
C GLU A 31 -24.15 6.46 -17.21
N LEU A 32 -23.16 7.34 -17.22
CA LEU A 32 -23.37 8.78 -17.07
C LEU A 32 -24.19 9.32 -18.26
N SER A 33 -23.86 8.93 -19.47
CA SER A 33 -24.61 9.35 -20.66
C SER A 33 -26.06 8.88 -20.63
N ARG A 34 -26.31 7.63 -20.25
CA ARG A 34 -27.65 7.09 -20.09
C ARG A 34 -28.46 7.87 -19.05
N ALA A 35 -27.84 8.18 -17.93
CA ALA A 35 -28.51 8.92 -16.86
C ALA A 35 -28.88 10.36 -17.28
N ARG A 36 -28.02 11.01 -18.07
CA ARG A 36 -28.33 12.34 -18.64
C ARG A 36 -29.57 12.34 -19.51
N GLU A 37 -29.79 11.27 -20.26
CA GLU A 37 -30.93 11.14 -21.15
C GLU A 37 -32.26 11.00 -20.42
N LEU A 38 -32.24 10.70 -19.11
CA LEU A 38 -33.46 10.48 -18.33
C LEU A 38 -34.18 11.76 -17.89
N GLY A 39 -33.63 12.96 -18.18
CA GLY A 39 -34.32 14.21 -17.96
C GLY A 39 -33.68 15.13 -16.94
N ASP A 40 -34.45 15.67 -15.98
CA ASP A 40 -34.00 16.71 -15.06
C ASP A 40 -32.80 16.27 -14.23
N LEU A 41 -31.63 16.93 -14.49
CA LEU A 41 -30.36 16.59 -13.87
C LEU A 41 -30.30 16.97 -12.39
N SER A 42 -31.03 18.00 -11.98
CA SER A 42 -30.99 18.46 -10.59
C SER A 42 -31.61 17.48 -9.60
N GLU A 43 -32.60 16.70 -10.04
CA GLU A 43 -33.31 15.71 -9.20
C GLU A 43 -32.99 14.27 -9.62
N ASN A 44 -32.11 14.08 -10.59
CA ASN A 44 -31.78 12.77 -11.14
C ASN A 44 -30.71 12.09 -10.27
N SER A 45 -31.14 11.24 -9.35
CA SER A 45 -30.23 10.49 -8.46
C SER A 45 -29.31 9.55 -9.23
N LEU A 46 -29.77 8.96 -10.35
CA LEU A 46 -28.94 8.11 -11.18
C LEU A 46 -27.80 8.89 -11.84
N TYR A 47 -28.09 10.11 -12.27
CA TYR A 47 -27.09 11.01 -12.83
C TYR A 47 -26.03 11.36 -11.78
N HIS A 48 -26.45 11.75 -10.59
CA HIS A 48 -25.53 12.12 -9.52
C HIS A 48 -24.68 10.93 -9.08
N ALA A 49 -25.23 9.74 -9.00
CA ALA A 49 -24.50 8.52 -8.66
C ALA A 49 -23.49 8.17 -9.73
N ALA A 50 -23.87 8.23 -11.01
CA ALA A 50 -22.97 7.95 -12.13
C ALA A 50 -21.83 8.95 -12.23
N LYS A 51 -22.10 10.23 -11.96
CA LYS A 51 -21.10 11.29 -11.93
C LYS A 51 -20.09 11.07 -10.79
N ALA A 52 -20.59 10.71 -9.61
CA ALA A 52 -19.74 10.42 -8.45
C ALA A 52 -18.86 9.19 -8.70
N ARG A 53 -19.41 8.14 -9.34
CA ARG A 53 -18.65 6.94 -9.69
C ARG A 53 -17.51 7.25 -10.65
N LEU A 54 -17.79 8.00 -11.72
CA LEU A 54 -16.77 8.37 -12.69
C LEU A 54 -15.68 9.23 -12.07
N ARG A 55 -16.07 10.18 -11.22
CA ARG A 55 -15.13 11.02 -10.50
C ARG A 55 -14.21 10.19 -9.59
N SER A 56 -14.78 9.23 -8.87
CA SER A 56 -14.01 8.33 -8.02
C SER A 56 -13.00 7.51 -8.82
N ILE A 57 -13.41 6.98 -9.98
CA ILE A 57 -12.50 6.24 -10.87
C ILE A 57 -11.35 7.14 -11.33
N ASP A 58 -11.63 8.37 -11.73
CA ASP A 58 -10.61 9.30 -12.21
C ASP A 58 -9.61 9.68 -11.11
N ILE A 59 -10.10 9.88 -9.88
CA ILE A 59 -9.24 10.17 -8.72
C ILE A 59 -8.33 8.99 -8.43
N GLN A 60 -8.88 7.77 -8.43
CA GLN A 60 -8.12 6.56 -8.17
C GLN A 60 -7.08 6.29 -9.28
N LEU A 61 -7.45 6.49 -10.53
CA LEU A 61 -6.52 6.34 -11.65
C LEU A 61 -5.34 7.31 -11.54
N ARG A 62 -5.61 8.55 -11.16
CA ARG A 62 -4.56 9.56 -10.98
C ARG A 62 -3.62 9.17 -9.85
N ARG A 63 -4.19 8.73 -8.72
CA ARG A 63 -3.40 8.27 -7.57
C ARG A 63 -2.51 7.09 -7.91
N LEU A 64 -3.09 6.07 -8.55
CA LEU A 64 -2.35 4.86 -8.94
C LEU A 64 -1.28 5.17 -9.99
N SER A 65 -1.60 6.03 -10.96
CA SER A 65 -0.64 6.47 -11.97
C SER A 65 0.58 7.14 -11.32
N ASN A 66 0.35 8.02 -10.34
CA ASN A 66 1.45 8.66 -9.61
C ASN A 66 2.27 7.66 -8.82
N GLN A 67 1.62 6.71 -8.14
CA GLN A 67 2.32 5.68 -7.37
C GLN A 67 3.18 4.80 -8.28
N ILE A 68 2.65 4.38 -9.42
CA ILE A 68 3.38 3.57 -10.39
C ILE A 68 4.59 4.35 -10.93
N LYS A 69 4.40 5.61 -11.26
CA LYS A 69 5.45 6.48 -11.80
C LYS A 69 6.59 6.72 -10.81
N LEU A 70 6.27 6.86 -9.52
CA LEU A 70 7.24 7.11 -8.47
C LEU A 70 7.76 5.83 -7.82
N ALA A 71 7.25 4.67 -8.20
CA ALA A 71 7.58 3.41 -7.56
C ALA A 71 9.06 3.05 -7.74
N GLN A 72 9.63 2.57 -6.65
CA GLN A 72 10.93 1.93 -6.64
C GLN A 72 10.73 0.52 -6.09
N VAL A 73 10.98 -0.49 -6.91
CA VAL A 73 10.83 -1.88 -6.49
C VAL A 73 12.04 -2.27 -5.65
N VAL A 74 11.78 -2.72 -4.44
CA VAL A 74 12.82 -3.15 -3.49
C VAL A 74 12.57 -4.61 -3.09
N PRO A 75 13.62 -5.38 -2.74
CA PRO A 75 13.42 -6.74 -2.26
C PRO A 75 12.64 -6.75 -0.96
N SER A 76 11.69 -7.65 -0.85
CA SER A 76 11.01 -7.95 0.41
C SER A 76 11.95 -8.79 1.28
N LYS A 77 12.15 -8.41 2.54
CA LYS A 77 12.98 -9.14 3.49
C LYS A 77 12.13 -9.65 4.64
N LYS A 78 12.35 -10.92 5.00
CA LYS A 78 11.76 -11.51 6.18
C LYS A 78 12.82 -11.64 7.25
N VAL A 79 12.53 -11.14 8.45
CA VAL A 79 13.46 -11.12 9.58
C VAL A 79 12.79 -11.82 10.75
N LEU A 80 13.40 -12.90 11.22
CA LEU A 80 12.94 -13.59 12.42
C LEU A 80 13.67 -12.98 13.61
N VAL A 81 12.90 -12.47 14.57
CA VAL A 81 13.43 -11.82 15.76
C VAL A 81 12.89 -12.48 17.02
N GLU A 82 13.63 -12.35 18.12
CA GLU A 82 13.20 -12.76 19.44
C GLU A 82 12.90 -11.52 20.28
N GLN A 83 11.71 -11.49 20.86
CA GLN A 83 11.26 -10.42 21.74
C GLN A 83 10.64 -11.05 22.98
N ASN A 84 11.24 -10.81 24.15
CA ASN A 84 10.74 -11.34 25.44
C ASN A 84 10.52 -12.85 25.43
N GLY A 85 11.43 -13.58 24.81
CA GLY A 85 11.36 -15.05 24.71
C GLY A 85 10.42 -15.58 23.63
N GLN A 86 9.76 -14.71 22.89
CA GLN A 86 8.90 -15.07 21.78
C GLN A 86 9.54 -14.77 20.45
N GLN A 87 9.34 -15.67 19.48
CA GLN A 87 9.85 -15.47 18.13
C GLN A 87 8.76 -14.86 17.26
N ILE A 88 9.12 -13.80 16.54
CA ILE A 88 8.22 -13.09 15.63
C ILE A 88 8.91 -12.94 14.28
N GLU A 89 8.24 -13.27 13.20
CA GLU A 89 8.73 -13.03 11.86
C GLU A 89 8.12 -11.74 11.32
N TYR A 90 8.97 -10.76 11.03
CA TYR A 90 8.55 -9.52 10.37
C TYR A 90 8.94 -9.56 8.90
N GLN A 91 8.04 -9.09 8.06
CA GLN A 91 8.31 -8.85 6.65
C GLN A 91 8.44 -7.35 6.43
N ILE A 92 9.58 -6.91 5.92
CA ILE A 92 9.83 -5.49 5.63
C ILE A 92 9.33 -5.19 4.22
N VAL A 93 8.38 -4.26 4.11
CA VAL A 93 7.68 -3.94 2.87
C VAL A 93 7.67 -2.43 2.64
N GLY A 94 7.07 -1.98 1.53
CA GLY A 94 6.86 -0.56 1.26
C GLY A 94 5.76 0.04 2.14
N ASP A 95 5.70 1.36 2.20
CA ASP A 95 4.77 2.08 3.10
C ASP A 95 3.30 1.71 2.88
N PHE A 96 2.89 1.54 1.62
CA PHE A 96 1.51 1.21 1.28
C PHE A 96 1.17 -0.27 1.41
N GLU A 97 2.16 -1.11 1.69
CA GLU A 97 1.99 -2.55 1.85
C GLU A 97 2.00 -2.98 3.31
N ALA A 98 2.26 -2.06 4.23
CA ALA A 98 2.37 -2.36 5.65
C ALA A 98 1.03 -2.83 6.22
N ASP A 99 1.06 -3.94 6.95
CA ASP A 99 -0.10 -4.52 7.62
C ASP A 99 0.35 -5.14 8.93
N PRO A 100 0.18 -4.43 10.06
CA PRO A 100 0.61 -4.93 11.37
C PRO A 100 -0.03 -6.26 11.74
N SER A 101 -1.26 -6.54 11.29
CA SER A 101 -1.94 -7.80 11.58
C SER A 101 -1.26 -9.01 10.96
N GLN A 102 -0.49 -8.81 9.89
CA GLN A 102 0.28 -9.84 9.21
C GLN A 102 1.78 -9.72 9.46
N ASN A 103 2.19 -8.89 10.40
CA ASN A 103 3.59 -8.58 10.70
C ASN A 103 4.36 -8.03 9.49
N LYS A 104 3.65 -7.33 8.61
CA LYS A 104 4.26 -6.58 7.50
C LYS A 104 4.50 -5.15 7.97
N ILE A 105 5.75 -4.77 8.05
CA ILE A 105 6.14 -3.45 8.55
C ILE A 105 6.83 -2.63 7.46
N SER A 106 6.59 -1.34 7.48
CA SER A 106 7.22 -0.42 6.54
C SER A 106 8.73 -0.31 6.82
N ALA A 107 9.51 -0.26 5.74
CA ALA A 107 10.95 0.02 5.84
C ALA A 107 11.24 1.38 6.50
N ASN A 108 10.27 2.30 6.48
CA ASN A 108 10.40 3.63 7.10
C ASN A 108 9.88 3.67 8.54
N SER A 109 9.24 2.59 9.02
CA SER A 109 8.78 2.52 10.41
C SER A 109 9.96 2.40 11.38
N PRO A 110 9.78 2.73 12.68
CA PRO A 110 10.87 2.57 13.65
C PRO A 110 11.44 1.16 13.71
N ILE A 111 10.58 0.13 13.71
CA ILE A 111 11.04 -1.26 13.73
C ILE A 111 11.70 -1.62 12.39
N GLY A 112 11.05 -1.32 11.26
CA GLY A 112 11.56 -1.66 9.94
C GLY A 112 12.91 -1.02 9.64
N SER A 113 13.05 0.27 9.91
CA SER A 113 14.32 0.98 9.68
C SER A 113 15.44 0.48 10.59
N SER A 114 15.10 0.06 11.80
CA SER A 114 16.08 -0.48 12.75
C SER A 114 16.56 -1.87 12.35
N LEU A 115 15.71 -2.66 11.70
CA LEU A 115 16.09 -4.01 11.25
C LEU A 115 16.86 -4.02 9.93
N LEU A 116 16.74 -2.96 9.13
CA LEU A 116 17.47 -2.86 7.87
C LEU A 116 18.98 -2.72 8.11
N GLY A 117 19.78 -3.45 7.34
CA GLY A 117 21.23 -3.43 7.43
C GLY A 117 21.81 -4.17 8.62
N LYS A 118 20.99 -4.82 9.42
CA LYS A 118 21.43 -5.63 10.55
C LYS A 118 21.75 -7.05 10.09
N LYS A 119 22.52 -7.76 10.89
CA LYS A 119 22.96 -9.14 10.63
C LYS A 119 22.34 -10.09 11.63
N GLU A 120 22.35 -11.36 11.29
CA GLU A 120 21.94 -12.42 12.22
C GLU A 120 22.79 -12.37 13.49
N GLY A 121 22.15 -12.48 14.64
CA GLY A 121 22.77 -12.38 15.95
C GLY A 121 22.86 -10.98 16.52
N ASP A 122 22.55 -9.94 15.75
CA ASP A 122 22.56 -8.56 16.24
C ASP A 122 21.40 -8.32 17.21
N ILE A 123 21.66 -7.48 18.20
CA ILE A 123 20.64 -7.02 19.14
C ILE A 123 20.32 -5.57 18.80
N VAL A 124 19.03 -5.29 18.60
CA VAL A 124 18.56 -3.97 18.19
C VAL A 124 17.68 -3.37 19.27
N GLU A 125 18.00 -2.16 19.70
CA GLU A 125 17.15 -1.38 20.61
C GLU A 125 16.35 -0.37 19.80
N ILE A 126 15.04 -0.36 20.03
CA ILE A 126 14.11 0.51 19.31
C ILE A 126 13.35 1.35 20.31
N GLN A 127 13.36 2.67 20.09
CA GLN A 127 12.56 3.60 20.88
C GLN A 127 11.15 3.65 20.29
N THR A 128 10.15 3.29 21.11
CA THR A 128 8.75 3.36 20.71
C THR A 128 7.99 4.27 21.66
N PRO A 129 6.80 4.75 21.29
CA PRO A 129 5.94 5.53 22.20
C PRO A 129 5.62 4.79 23.50
N LYS A 130 5.68 3.45 23.50
CA LYS A 130 5.42 2.62 24.68
C LYS A 130 6.68 2.33 25.51
N GLY A 131 7.86 2.79 25.07
CA GLY A 131 9.14 2.56 25.74
C GLY A 131 10.17 1.91 24.82
N LYS A 132 11.26 1.44 25.42
CA LYS A 132 12.32 0.75 24.68
C LYS A 132 11.92 -0.69 24.38
N LEU A 133 12.16 -1.09 23.14
CA LEU A 133 11.94 -2.46 22.67
C LEU A 133 13.28 -3.05 22.25
N THR A 134 13.62 -4.23 22.76
CA THR A 134 14.85 -4.92 22.41
C THR A 134 14.53 -6.16 21.58
N LEU A 135 15.10 -6.25 20.38
CA LEU A 135 14.92 -7.37 19.48
C LEU A 135 16.25 -8.01 19.17
N LYS A 136 16.30 -9.34 19.21
CA LYS A 136 17.47 -10.12 18.77
C LYS A 136 17.17 -10.72 17.43
N ILE A 137 18.02 -10.47 16.45
CA ILE A 137 17.83 -11.01 15.09
C ILE A 137 18.32 -12.45 15.06
N LEU A 138 17.41 -13.39 14.81
CA LEU A 138 17.72 -14.82 14.76
C LEU A 138 18.04 -15.29 13.35
N GLU A 139 17.28 -14.84 12.35
CA GLU A 139 17.44 -15.27 10.98
C GLU A 139 16.95 -14.19 10.02
N ILE A 140 17.67 -14.02 8.90
CA ILE A 140 17.27 -13.11 7.81
C ILE A 140 17.14 -13.96 6.53
N LYS A 141 15.96 -13.88 5.92
CA LYS A 141 15.68 -14.60 4.66
C LYS A 141 15.63 -13.65 3.47
#